data_e0357361ad827ff639c48c49bf7abdf9
#
_entry.id   e0357361ad827ff639c48c49bf7abdf9
#
_cell.length_a   1.000
_cell.length_b   1.000
_cell.length_c   1.000
_cell.angle_alpha   90.00
_cell.angle_beta   90.00
_cell.angle_gamma   90.00
#
_symmetry.space_group_name_H-M   'P 1'
#
loop_
_entity.id
_entity.type
_entity.pdbx_description
1 polymer ?
#
loop_
_entity_poly.entity_id
_entity_poly.type
_entity_poly.pdbx_seq_one_letter_code
_entity_poly.pdbx_strand_id
1 'polypeptide(L)'
;MNTKRLIKYLLLTYIITWICWFGDALLVKVASFSESDVIPMILFTGGGFGPTIAACVCMEGGFSKKNLKRFLFSNSKKNWSFLIAAIILETLAFYISSNGVIESIPKSPIAIIVGLVIFLQATILYGGNEELGWRGTMQVILQEKLPSPIATLIVGAIWVCWHIPLWFIDGNSHQSMSFLTFAIFRHCT
;
A
#
# COMPACT_ATOMS: atom_id res chain seq x y z
N MET A 1 -15.23 -19.04 -2.46
CA MET A 1 -14.02 -18.49 -1.78
C MET A 1 -12.96 -19.55 -1.70
N ASN A 2 -11.85 -19.31 -2.31
CA ASN A 2 -10.70 -20.23 -2.21
C ASN A 2 -9.94 -19.96 -0.91
N THR A 3 -10.42 -20.58 0.19
CA THR A 3 -9.88 -20.37 1.55
C THR A 3 -8.38 -20.74 1.64
N LYS A 4 -7.94 -21.78 0.95
CA LYS A 4 -6.53 -22.18 0.95
C LYS A 4 -5.65 -21.10 0.31
N ARG A 5 -6.12 -20.50 -0.80
CA ARG A 5 -5.43 -19.39 -1.46
C ARG A 5 -5.38 -18.15 -0.58
N LEU A 6 -6.48 -17.81 0.10
CA LEU A 6 -6.54 -16.68 1.02
C LEU A 6 -5.56 -16.84 2.18
N ILE A 7 -5.57 -18.00 2.84
CA ILE A 7 -4.64 -18.29 3.96
C ILE A 7 -3.19 -18.23 3.49
N LYS A 8 -2.86 -18.84 2.34
CA LYS A 8 -1.51 -18.76 1.77
C LYS A 8 -1.08 -17.34 1.49
N TYR A 9 -1.97 -16.54 0.91
CA TYR A 9 -1.73 -15.12 0.63
C TYR A 9 -1.44 -14.35 1.93
N LEU A 10 -2.28 -14.49 2.95
CA LEU A 10 -2.12 -13.80 4.23
C LEU A 10 -0.81 -14.20 4.93
N LEU A 11 -0.53 -15.51 5.03
CA LEU A 11 0.71 -15.98 5.64
C LEU A 11 1.95 -15.41 4.95
N LEU A 12 2.00 -15.46 3.61
CA LEU A 12 3.12 -14.90 2.86
C LEU A 12 3.25 -13.39 3.06
N THR A 13 2.13 -12.66 2.99
CA THR A 13 2.10 -11.20 3.21
C THR A 13 2.70 -10.85 4.56
N TYR A 14 2.18 -11.45 5.64
CA TYR A 14 2.63 -11.15 6.99
C TYR A 14 4.09 -11.60 7.23
N ILE A 15 4.46 -12.81 6.81
CA ILE A 15 5.83 -13.32 6.98
C ILE A 15 6.83 -12.39 6.29
N ILE A 16 6.61 -12.04 5.01
CA ILE A 16 7.54 -11.19 4.25
C ILE A 16 7.65 -9.82 4.91
N THR A 17 6.51 -9.16 5.16
CA THR A 17 6.51 -7.82 5.72
C THR A 17 7.07 -7.77 7.14
N TRP A 18 6.63 -8.68 8.02
CA TRP A 18 7.02 -8.64 9.42
C TRP A 18 8.49 -9.02 9.63
N ILE A 19 9.04 -9.94 8.82
CA ILE A 19 10.48 -10.20 8.84
C ILE A 19 11.26 -8.94 8.45
N CYS A 20 10.84 -8.23 7.41
CA CYS A 20 11.49 -7.00 6.98
C CYS A 20 11.37 -5.89 8.03
N TRP A 21 10.17 -5.59 8.52
CA TRP A 21 9.93 -4.45 9.42
C TRP A 21 10.41 -4.71 10.85
N PHE A 22 10.30 -5.94 11.37
CA PHE A 22 10.94 -6.26 12.64
C PHE A 22 12.46 -6.35 12.52
N GLY A 23 12.98 -6.79 11.37
CA GLY A 23 14.41 -6.71 11.07
C GLY A 23 14.92 -5.28 11.03
N ASP A 24 14.17 -4.36 10.43
CA ASP A 24 14.42 -2.93 10.43
C ASP A 24 14.43 -2.36 11.86
N ALA A 25 13.36 -2.61 12.62
CA ALA A 25 13.26 -2.21 14.03
C ALA A 25 14.45 -2.69 14.87
N LEU A 26 14.92 -3.92 14.64
CA LEU A 26 16.07 -4.49 15.33
C LEU A 26 17.36 -3.77 14.95
N LEU A 27 17.58 -3.48 13.66
CA LEU A 27 18.78 -2.77 13.20
C LEU A 27 18.84 -1.34 13.77
N VAL A 28 17.74 -0.61 13.73
CA VAL A 28 17.67 0.75 14.27
C VAL A 28 17.91 0.74 15.78
N LYS A 29 17.26 -0.18 16.50
CA LYS A 29 17.30 -0.20 17.96
C LYS A 29 18.58 -0.78 18.56
N VAL A 30 19.14 -1.83 17.95
CA VAL A 30 20.26 -2.59 18.54
C VAL A 30 21.58 -2.25 17.86
N ALA A 31 21.59 -2.06 16.55
CA ALA A 31 22.80 -1.81 15.79
C ALA A 31 23.06 -0.32 15.52
N SER A 32 22.26 0.58 16.11
CA SER A 32 22.40 2.03 16.00
C SER A 32 22.35 2.56 14.55
N PHE A 33 21.65 1.86 13.67
CA PHE A 33 21.35 2.39 12.35
C PHE A 33 20.31 3.51 12.42
N SER A 34 20.37 4.45 11.49
CA SER A 34 19.31 5.44 11.26
C SER A 34 18.28 4.90 10.28
N GLU A 35 17.01 5.30 10.38
CA GLU A 35 15.99 5.01 9.36
C GLU A 35 16.39 5.48 7.95
N SER A 36 17.23 6.50 7.86
CA SER A 36 17.76 7.03 6.60
C SER A 36 18.93 6.21 6.03
N ASP A 37 19.43 5.22 6.76
CA ASP A 37 20.49 4.35 6.26
C ASP A 37 19.94 3.39 5.19
N VAL A 38 20.81 2.98 4.28
CA VAL A 38 20.42 2.20 3.08
C VAL A 38 19.76 0.87 3.45
N ILE A 39 20.27 0.17 4.47
CA ILE A 39 19.75 -1.15 4.86
C ILE A 39 18.35 -1.05 5.50
N PRO A 40 18.11 -0.20 6.52
CA PRO A 40 16.78 0.11 7.02
C PRO A 40 15.79 0.50 5.91
N MET A 41 16.17 1.42 5.05
CA MET A 41 15.32 1.87 3.94
C MET A 41 14.96 0.74 2.96
N ILE A 42 15.87 -0.20 2.67
CA ILE A 42 15.60 -1.38 1.85
C ILE A 42 14.63 -2.32 2.57
N LEU A 43 14.81 -2.57 3.86
CA LEU A 43 13.93 -3.42 4.66
C LEU A 43 12.54 -2.80 4.78
N PHE A 44 12.45 -1.51 5.09
CA PHE A 44 11.17 -0.79 5.16
C PHE A 44 10.40 -0.88 3.84
N THR A 45 11.04 -0.52 2.74
CA THR A 45 10.44 -0.57 1.40
C THR A 45 10.10 -2.00 0.99
N GLY A 46 11.02 -2.95 1.21
CA GLY A 46 10.82 -4.37 0.91
C GLY A 46 9.64 -4.97 1.66
N GLY A 47 9.45 -4.60 2.93
CA GLY A 47 8.30 -4.99 3.74
C GLY A 47 6.98 -4.51 3.14
N GLY A 48 6.94 -3.26 2.65
CA GLY A 48 5.78 -2.71 1.96
C GLY A 48 5.38 -3.46 0.69
N PHE A 49 6.31 -4.16 0.02
CA PHE A 49 6.01 -5.03 -1.13
C PHE A 49 5.47 -6.41 -0.76
N GLY A 50 5.40 -6.78 0.52
CA GLY A 50 4.91 -8.08 0.98
C GLY A 50 3.58 -8.50 0.37
N PRO A 51 2.52 -7.66 0.41
CA PRO A 51 1.23 -7.97 -0.20
C PRO A 51 1.30 -8.25 -1.70
N THR A 52 2.08 -7.46 -2.44
CA THR A 52 2.25 -7.64 -3.90
C THR A 52 3.03 -8.89 -4.25
N ILE A 53 4.11 -9.20 -3.52
CA ILE A 53 4.88 -10.43 -3.70
C ILE A 53 3.98 -11.64 -3.43
N ALA A 54 3.23 -11.62 -2.31
CA ALA A 54 2.28 -12.66 -1.98
C ALA A 54 1.19 -12.82 -3.05
N ALA A 55 0.67 -11.72 -3.60
CA ALA A 55 -0.30 -11.75 -4.69
C ALA A 55 0.27 -12.42 -5.95
N CYS A 56 1.50 -12.09 -6.33
CA CYS A 56 2.18 -12.71 -7.46
C CYS A 56 2.37 -14.23 -7.26
N VAL A 57 2.77 -14.65 -6.06
CA VAL A 57 2.94 -16.08 -5.71
C VAL A 57 1.61 -16.84 -5.68
N CYS A 58 0.53 -16.14 -5.28
CA CYS A 58 -0.83 -16.72 -5.19
C CYS A 58 -1.69 -16.50 -6.44
N MET A 59 -1.11 -16.03 -7.54
CA MET A 59 -1.82 -15.74 -8.79
C MET A 59 -2.47 -16.99 -9.36
N GLU A 60 -3.69 -16.85 -9.87
CA GLU A 60 -4.39 -17.94 -10.56
C GLU A 60 -3.68 -18.35 -11.84
N GLY A 61 -3.50 -19.67 -11.99
CA GLY A 61 -2.75 -20.23 -13.12
C GLY A 61 -1.22 -20.10 -12.97
N GLY A 62 -0.75 -19.69 -11.77
CA GLY A 62 0.67 -19.53 -11.47
C GLY A 62 1.27 -18.23 -12.01
N PHE A 63 2.49 -17.93 -11.56
CA PHE A 63 3.21 -16.75 -12.01
C PHE A 63 3.74 -16.94 -13.43
N SER A 64 3.25 -16.12 -14.34
CA SER A 64 3.75 -16.03 -15.72
C SER A 64 3.60 -14.60 -16.24
N LYS A 65 4.42 -14.21 -17.24
CA LYS A 65 4.30 -12.87 -17.88
C LYS A 65 2.89 -12.61 -18.42
N LYS A 66 2.24 -13.65 -18.98
CA LYS A 66 0.86 -13.57 -19.51
C LYS A 66 -0.16 -13.32 -18.39
N ASN A 67 -0.06 -14.08 -17.30
CA ASN A 67 -0.98 -13.95 -16.16
C ASN A 67 -0.75 -12.62 -15.43
N LEU A 68 0.51 -12.19 -15.26
CA LEU A 68 0.85 -10.89 -14.69
C LEU A 68 0.27 -9.76 -15.54
N LYS A 69 0.45 -9.79 -16.86
CA LYS A 69 -0.14 -8.79 -17.77
C LYS A 69 -1.66 -8.77 -17.66
N ARG A 70 -2.32 -9.92 -17.60
CA ARG A 70 -3.77 -10.01 -17.40
C ARG A 70 -4.19 -9.45 -16.05
N PHE A 71 -3.46 -9.75 -14.98
CA PHE A 71 -3.73 -9.25 -13.63
C PHE A 71 -3.61 -7.72 -13.54
N LEU A 72 -2.57 -7.15 -14.14
CA LEU A 72 -2.32 -5.70 -14.11
C LEU A 72 -3.23 -4.90 -15.07
N PHE A 73 -3.56 -5.47 -16.23
CA PHE A 73 -4.19 -4.74 -17.34
C PHE A 73 -5.52 -5.34 -17.81
N SER A 74 -6.13 -6.25 -17.04
CA SER A 74 -7.44 -6.82 -17.35
C SER A 74 -8.54 -5.81 -17.03
N ASN A 75 -8.60 -4.71 -17.79
CA ASN A 75 -9.49 -3.61 -17.47
C ASN A 75 -10.53 -3.35 -18.56
N SER A 76 -11.78 -3.16 -18.11
CA SER A 76 -12.84 -2.58 -18.94
C SER A 76 -12.66 -1.05 -19.00
N LYS A 77 -13.18 -0.41 -20.07
CA LYS A 77 -13.22 1.06 -20.19
C LYS A 77 -13.85 1.75 -18.97
N LYS A 78 -14.74 1.07 -18.26
CA LYS A 78 -15.40 1.52 -17.04
C LYS A 78 -14.41 1.78 -15.88
N ASN A 79 -13.33 0.99 -15.76
CA ASN A 79 -12.36 1.18 -14.70
C ASN A 79 -11.51 2.44 -14.90
N TRP A 80 -11.27 2.83 -16.15
CA TRP A 80 -10.58 4.09 -16.44
C TRP A 80 -11.40 5.31 -16.06
N SER A 81 -12.73 5.27 -16.24
CA SER A 81 -13.60 6.38 -15.79
C SER A 81 -13.63 6.54 -14.28
N PHE A 82 -13.61 5.43 -13.52
CA PHE A 82 -13.47 5.49 -12.06
C PHE A 82 -12.11 6.04 -11.62
N LEU A 83 -11.02 5.64 -12.27
CA LEU A 83 -9.69 6.18 -11.98
C LEU A 83 -9.63 7.69 -12.23
N ILE A 84 -10.15 8.15 -13.36
CA ILE A 84 -10.20 9.58 -13.69
C ILE A 84 -11.07 10.33 -12.66
N ALA A 85 -12.23 9.78 -12.29
CA ALA A 85 -13.09 10.38 -11.28
C ALA A 85 -12.41 10.47 -9.91
N ALA A 86 -11.68 9.43 -9.49
CA ALA A 86 -10.90 9.44 -8.24
C ALA A 86 -9.82 10.53 -8.26
N ILE A 87 -9.04 10.63 -9.33
CA ILE A 87 -8.01 11.67 -9.49
C ILE A 87 -8.63 13.07 -9.42
N ILE A 88 -9.78 13.27 -10.08
CA ILE A 88 -10.49 14.58 -10.03
C ILE A 88 -10.93 14.89 -8.59
N LEU A 89 -11.54 13.92 -7.88
CA LEU A 89 -12.01 14.10 -6.51
C LEU A 89 -10.86 14.39 -5.53
N GLU A 90 -9.75 13.64 -5.63
CA GLU A 90 -8.57 13.89 -4.81
C GLU A 90 -7.95 15.26 -5.08
N THR A 91 -7.85 15.64 -6.36
CA THR A 91 -7.35 16.97 -6.74
C THR A 91 -8.24 18.08 -6.21
N LEU A 92 -9.56 17.90 -6.27
CA LEU A 92 -10.55 18.85 -5.73
C LEU A 92 -10.48 18.93 -4.20
N ALA A 93 -10.38 17.78 -3.51
CA ALA A 93 -10.22 17.73 -2.05
C ALA A 93 -8.93 18.43 -1.61
N PHE A 94 -7.82 18.18 -2.30
CA PHE A 94 -6.56 18.88 -2.06
C PHE A 94 -6.68 20.39 -2.27
N TYR A 95 -7.32 20.82 -3.36
CA TYR A 95 -7.58 22.24 -3.64
C TYR A 95 -8.40 22.91 -2.54
N ILE A 96 -9.46 22.25 -2.08
CA ILE A 96 -10.32 22.76 -0.99
C ILE A 96 -9.54 22.82 0.33
N SER A 97 -8.79 21.77 0.68
CA SER A 97 -8.01 21.71 1.93
C SER A 97 -6.86 22.70 1.97
N SER A 98 -6.32 23.07 0.82
CA SER A 98 -5.29 24.11 0.69
C SER A 98 -5.86 25.54 0.68
N ASN A 99 -7.16 25.75 0.98
CA ASN A 99 -7.85 27.03 0.92
C ASN A 99 -7.70 27.75 -0.44
N GLY A 100 -7.55 27.01 -1.52
CA GLY A 100 -7.32 27.55 -2.84
C GLY A 100 -5.94 28.21 -3.04
N VAL A 101 -5.06 28.15 -2.05
CA VAL A 101 -3.71 28.72 -2.13
C VAL A 101 -2.81 27.72 -2.86
N ILE A 102 -2.83 27.78 -4.18
CA ILE A 102 -1.85 27.09 -5.02
C ILE A 102 -0.65 28.02 -5.27
N GLU A 103 -0.08 28.58 -4.20
CA GLU A 103 1.15 29.38 -4.33
C GLU A 103 2.38 28.54 -4.72
N SER A 104 2.28 27.22 -4.59
CA SER A 104 3.40 26.30 -4.77
C SER A 104 3.40 25.48 -6.05
N ILE A 105 2.54 25.79 -7.05
CA ILE A 105 2.72 25.13 -8.34
C ILE A 105 4.07 25.60 -8.93
N PRO A 106 5.01 24.69 -9.14
CA PRO A 106 6.29 25.06 -9.72
C PRO A 106 6.07 25.73 -11.08
N LYS A 107 6.50 26.97 -11.23
CA LYS A 107 6.38 27.71 -12.50
C LYS A 107 7.35 27.23 -13.58
N SER A 108 8.26 26.35 -13.19
CA SER A 108 9.26 25.76 -14.11
C SER A 108 8.80 24.40 -14.64
N PRO A 109 8.81 24.16 -15.96
CA PRO A 109 8.52 22.83 -16.54
C PRO A 109 9.35 21.69 -15.93
N ILE A 110 10.62 21.96 -15.61
CA ILE A 110 11.51 20.98 -14.96
C ILE A 110 10.99 20.61 -13.58
N ALA A 111 10.55 21.58 -12.78
CA ALA A 111 10.04 21.33 -11.45
C ALA A 111 8.71 20.55 -11.49
N ILE A 112 7.87 20.75 -12.51
CA ILE A 112 6.66 19.94 -12.74
C ILE A 112 7.05 18.49 -13.04
N ILE A 113 8.02 18.26 -13.93
CA ILE A 113 8.50 16.92 -14.28
C ILE A 113 9.08 16.23 -13.05
N VAL A 114 9.92 16.91 -12.27
CA VAL A 114 10.49 16.38 -11.02
C VAL A 114 9.39 16.05 -10.03
N GLY A 115 8.39 16.92 -9.86
CA GLY A 115 7.23 16.67 -9.00
C GLY A 115 6.43 15.43 -9.44
N LEU A 116 6.20 15.25 -10.73
CA LEU A 116 5.54 14.05 -11.27
C LEU A 116 6.35 12.78 -11.03
N VAL A 117 7.67 12.83 -11.18
CA VAL A 117 8.54 11.68 -10.90
C VAL A 117 8.50 11.32 -9.42
N ILE A 118 8.60 12.30 -8.51
CA ILE A 118 8.49 12.09 -7.06
C ILE A 118 7.11 11.54 -6.69
N PHE A 119 6.03 12.08 -7.27
CA PHE A 119 4.67 11.58 -7.05
C PHE A 119 4.52 10.12 -7.49
N LEU A 120 4.98 9.76 -8.69
CA LEU A 120 4.95 8.39 -9.19
C LEU A 120 5.77 7.45 -8.30
N GLN A 121 6.96 7.89 -7.90
CA GLN A 121 7.81 7.13 -6.98
C GLN A 121 7.11 6.91 -5.63
N ALA A 122 6.56 7.95 -5.03
CA ALA A 122 5.83 7.86 -3.77
C ALA A 122 4.61 6.92 -3.90
N THR A 123 3.83 7.04 -4.97
CA THR A 123 2.68 6.17 -5.24
C THR A 123 3.09 4.70 -5.37
N ILE A 124 4.20 4.41 -6.04
CA ILE A 124 4.67 3.03 -6.25
C ILE A 124 5.30 2.45 -4.98
N LEU A 125 6.08 3.23 -4.22
CA LEU A 125 6.88 2.73 -3.10
C LEU A 125 6.17 2.81 -1.73
N TYR A 126 5.20 3.73 -1.55
CA TYR A 126 4.63 4.05 -0.24
C TYR A 126 3.10 3.86 -0.12
N GLY A 127 2.48 3.07 -0.99
CA GLY A 127 1.05 2.78 -0.89
C GLY A 127 0.52 1.98 -2.05
N GLY A 128 0.74 2.42 -3.28
CA GLY A 128 0.26 1.72 -4.47
C GLY A 128 0.87 0.33 -4.65
N ASN A 129 2.05 0.10 -4.10
CA ASN A 129 2.73 -1.20 -4.13
C ASN A 129 1.96 -2.32 -3.41
N GLU A 130 1.14 -2.01 -2.45
CA GLU A 130 0.37 -3.00 -1.68
C GLU A 130 -1.04 -3.28 -2.26
N GLU A 131 -1.56 -2.36 -3.09
CA GLU A 131 -2.92 -2.45 -3.63
C GLU A 131 -3.17 -3.69 -4.52
N LEU A 132 -2.14 -4.17 -5.22
CA LEU A 132 -2.23 -5.43 -5.97
C LEU A 132 -2.53 -6.62 -5.04
N GLY A 133 -2.02 -6.58 -3.83
CA GLY A 133 -2.29 -7.57 -2.81
C GLY A 133 -3.68 -7.39 -2.20
N TRP A 134 -3.93 -6.25 -1.62
CA TRP A 134 -5.15 -6.00 -0.85
C TRP A 134 -6.39 -5.95 -1.75
N ARG A 135 -6.39 -5.10 -2.76
CA ARG A 135 -7.56 -4.91 -3.65
C ARG A 135 -7.56 -5.90 -4.81
N GLY A 136 -6.40 -6.20 -5.38
CA GLY A 136 -6.30 -7.11 -6.53
C GLY A 136 -6.40 -8.59 -6.18
N THR A 137 -6.11 -9.00 -4.95
CA THR A 137 -6.09 -10.41 -4.55
C THR A 137 -7.04 -10.71 -3.41
N MET A 138 -6.80 -10.15 -2.21
CA MET A 138 -7.57 -10.50 -1.02
C MET A 138 -9.04 -10.11 -1.16
N GLN A 139 -9.33 -8.87 -1.51
CA GLN A 139 -10.68 -8.37 -1.66
C GLN A 139 -11.46 -9.17 -2.70
N VAL A 140 -10.84 -9.49 -3.84
CA VAL A 140 -11.45 -10.30 -4.90
C VAL A 140 -11.84 -11.69 -4.38
N ILE A 141 -10.95 -12.36 -3.64
CA ILE A 141 -11.23 -13.69 -3.05
C ILE A 141 -12.39 -13.60 -2.04
N LEU A 142 -12.43 -12.57 -1.21
CA LEU A 142 -13.51 -12.38 -0.23
C LEU A 142 -14.85 -12.11 -0.90
N GLN A 143 -14.87 -11.31 -1.95
CA GLN A 143 -16.07 -10.95 -2.71
C GLN A 143 -16.69 -12.11 -3.50
N GLU A 144 -16.02 -13.26 -3.62
CA GLU A 144 -16.65 -14.47 -4.16
C GLU A 144 -17.82 -14.96 -3.26
N LYS A 145 -17.84 -14.62 -1.96
CA LYS A 145 -18.87 -15.06 -1.01
C LYS A 145 -19.44 -13.95 -0.12
N LEU A 146 -18.79 -12.81 -0.04
CA LEU A 146 -19.17 -11.71 0.84
C LEU A 146 -19.58 -10.47 0.02
N PRO A 147 -20.57 -9.71 0.49
CA PRO A 147 -20.88 -8.40 -0.07
C PRO A 147 -19.65 -7.46 0.00
N SER A 148 -19.52 -6.60 -1.00
CA SER A 148 -18.38 -5.69 -1.13
C SER A 148 -18.08 -4.88 0.14
N PRO A 149 -19.06 -4.30 0.87
CA PRO A 149 -18.79 -3.56 2.11
C PRO A 149 -18.13 -4.42 3.19
N ILE A 150 -18.63 -5.66 3.38
CA ILE A 150 -18.09 -6.59 4.38
C ILE A 150 -16.67 -7.03 4.01
N ALA A 151 -16.45 -7.36 2.72
CA ALA A 151 -15.12 -7.69 2.22
C ALA A 151 -14.13 -6.54 2.46
N THR A 152 -14.54 -5.29 2.20
CA THR A 152 -13.73 -4.09 2.41
C THR A 152 -13.37 -3.89 3.88
N LEU A 153 -14.33 -4.06 4.80
CA LEU A 153 -14.09 -3.96 6.24
C LEU A 153 -13.09 -5.02 6.73
N ILE A 154 -13.21 -6.27 6.25
CA ILE A 154 -12.27 -7.34 6.59
C ILE A 154 -10.87 -7.02 6.07
N VAL A 155 -10.75 -6.57 4.81
CA VAL A 155 -9.47 -6.16 4.25
C VAL A 155 -8.85 -5.05 5.07
N GLY A 156 -9.62 -4.02 5.42
CA GLY A 156 -9.16 -2.90 6.22
C GLY A 156 -8.69 -3.32 7.62
N ALA A 157 -9.46 -4.17 8.32
CA ALA A 157 -9.05 -4.66 9.64
C ALA A 157 -7.72 -5.45 9.59
N ILE A 158 -7.56 -6.30 8.59
CA ILE A 158 -6.32 -7.07 8.38
C ILE A 158 -5.17 -6.14 7.96
N TRP A 159 -5.43 -5.14 7.13
CA TRP A 159 -4.46 -4.13 6.72
C TRP A 159 -3.95 -3.31 7.91
N VAL A 160 -4.84 -2.89 8.82
CA VAL A 160 -4.45 -2.21 10.07
C VAL A 160 -3.52 -3.09 10.92
N CYS A 161 -3.87 -4.36 11.12
CA CYS A 161 -3.02 -5.30 11.86
C CYS A 161 -1.67 -5.55 11.19
N TRP A 162 -1.62 -5.49 9.86
CA TRP A 162 -0.39 -5.67 9.10
C TRP A 162 0.66 -4.60 9.40
N HIS A 163 0.25 -3.38 9.78
CA HIS A 163 1.14 -2.28 10.14
C HIS A 163 1.74 -2.37 11.54
N ILE A 164 1.33 -3.33 12.39
CA ILE A 164 1.79 -3.42 13.79
C ILE A 164 3.31 -3.26 13.97
N PRO A 165 4.20 -3.85 13.14
CA PRO A 165 5.64 -3.72 13.34
C PRO A 165 6.16 -2.28 13.27
N LEU A 166 5.45 -1.37 12.58
CA LEU A 166 5.90 0.03 12.40
C LEU A 166 5.96 0.82 13.71
N TRP A 167 5.20 0.41 14.74
CA TRP A 167 5.28 1.01 16.09
C TRP A 167 6.55 0.63 16.84
N PHE A 168 7.30 -0.36 16.35
CA PHE A 168 8.54 -0.84 16.97
C PHE A 168 9.79 -0.28 16.30
N ILE A 169 9.66 0.47 15.21
CA ILE A 169 10.76 1.14 14.51
C ILE A 169 10.93 2.53 15.11
N ASP A 170 12.04 2.76 15.79
CA ASP A 170 12.32 4.04 16.47
C ASP A 170 12.50 5.16 15.42
N GLY A 171 11.76 6.27 15.61
CA GLY A 171 11.72 7.40 14.67
C GLY A 171 10.59 7.32 13.65
N ASN A 172 9.91 6.18 13.50
CA ASN A 172 8.82 6.04 12.55
C ASN A 172 7.59 6.87 12.94
N SER A 173 6.95 7.49 11.95
CA SER A 173 5.78 8.35 12.15
C SER A 173 4.61 7.67 12.86
N HIS A 174 4.49 6.34 12.78
CA HIS A 174 3.45 5.58 13.49
C HIS A 174 3.57 5.67 15.01
N GLN A 175 4.78 5.88 15.56
CA GLN A 175 4.97 6.07 16.99
C GLN A 175 4.31 7.34 17.53
N SER A 176 4.07 8.34 16.69
CA SER A 176 3.42 9.60 17.08
C SER A 176 1.91 9.46 17.34
N MET A 177 1.30 8.32 16.98
CA MET A 177 -0.14 8.08 17.15
C MET A 177 -0.40 6.71 17.82
N SER A 178 -1.52 6.60 18.55
CA SER A 178 -1.94 5.31 19.10
C SER A 178 -2.43 4.37 17.98
N PHE A 179 -2.27 3.06 18.18
CA PHE A 179 -2.80 2.05 17.25
C PHE A 179 -4.31 2.22 17.01
N LEU A 180 -5.07 2.55 18.07
CA LEU A 180 -6.51 2.78 17.95
C LEU A 180 -6.82 4.01 17.09
N THR A 181 -6.07 5.09 17.27
CA THR A 181 -6.19 6.30 16.44
C THR A 181 -5.92 5.96 14.98
N PHE A 182 -4.85 5.24 14.69
CA PHE A 182 -4.53 4.77 13.34
C PHE A 182 -5.66 3.92 12.74
N ALA A 183 -6.17 2.94 13.52
CA ALA A 183 -7.24 2.04 13.08
C ALA A 183 -8.53 2.79 12.70
N ILE A 184 -8.89 3.84 13.46
CA ILE A 184 -10.11 4.62 13.20
C ILE A 184 -9.91 5.58 12.04
N PHE A 185 -8.86 6.40 12.05
CA PHE A 185 -8.68 7.45 11.05
C PHE A 185 -8.30 6.93 9.67
N ARG A 186 -7.57 5.80 9.58
CA ARG A 186 -7.21 5.20 8.29
C ARG A 186 -8.32 4.32 7.70
N HIS A 187 -9.36 4.01 8.47
CA HIS A 187 -10.56 3.36 7.94
C HIS A 187 -11.57 4.38 7.34
N CYS A 188 -11.44 5.65 7.70
CA CYS A 188 -12.34 6.71 7.26
C CYS A 188 -11.80 7.52 6.06
N THR A 189 -10.59 7.25 5.61
CA THR A 189 -9.99 7.82 4.39
C THR A 189 -9.76 6.74 3.34
#